data_3efe9384ca29548c8294158099d110ef
#
_entry.id   3efe9384ca29548c8294158099d110ef
#
_cell.length_a   1.000
_cell.length_b   1.000
_cell.length_c   1.000
_cell.angle_alpha   90.00
_cell.angle_beta   90.00
_cell.angle_gamma   90.00
#
_symmetry.space_group_name_H-M   'P 1'
#
loop_
_entity.id
_entity.type
_entity.pdbx_description
1 polymer ?
#
loop_
_entity_poly.entity_id
_entity_poly.type
_entity_poly.pdbx_seq_one_letter_code
_entity_poly.pdbx_strand_id
1 'polypeptide(L)'
;MKKYIITLFTIIFISAVSVAETSELKDNFFHSLENFFDSKFDDTDISIKSKEGNKPEIGIKTFKPLNDTESEITFFQGSLFTHDERETLNLGFGKRILSDDESFLYGLNAFYDHELDYDHQRASLGAEIKSSILELNTNHYFAISNEKTGKNNIKEEVADGYDIEIGAHAPYIPTAKFYTKYFEYDIPGGSDFEGLEYSSKIGIPNTGLDFEVGYKDYGNNSYEDQWFFNLTFNINKMNSNTS
;
A
#
# COMPACT_ATOMS: atom_id res chain seq x y z
N MET A 1 -16.03 -23.35 0.15
CA MET A 1 -14.68 -22.81 0.29
C MET A 1 -14.67 -21.30 0.63
N LYS A 2 -15.37 -20.41 -0.11
CA LYS A 2 -15.46 -18.97 0.23
C LYS A 2 -15.78 -18.70 1.71
N LYS A 3 -16.72 -19.42 2.29
CA LYS A 3 -17.15 -19.27 3.69
C LYS A 3 -16.04 -19.56 4.70
N TYR A 4 -15.19 -20.54 4.44
CA TYR A 4 -14.11 -20.95 5.37
C TYR A 4 -12.89 -20.02 5.29
N ILE A 5 -12.66 -19.40 4.13
CA ILE A 5 -11.57 -18.43 3.92
C ILE A 5 -11.92 -17.13 4.60
N ILE A 6 -13.15 -16.64 4.42
CA ILE A 6 -13.67 -15.46 5.14
C ILE A 6 -13.60 -15.73 6.65
N THR A 7 -13.96 -16.93 7.10
CA THR A 7 -13.90 -17.31 8.52
C THR A 7 -12.45 -17.39 9.04
N LEU A 8 -11.50 -17.90 8.26
CA LEU A 8 -10.09 -17.95 8.64
C LEU A 8 -9.47 -16.56 8.72
N PHE A 9 -9.75 -15.69 7.73
CA PHE A 9 -9.34 -14.29 7.77
C PHE A 9 -10.01 -13.53 8.90
N THR A 10 -11.30 -13.79 9.18
CA THR A 10 -12.00 -13.23 10.33
C THR A 10 -11.34 -13.61 11.65
N ILE A 11 -10.86 -14.85 11.80
CA ILE A 11 -10.17 -15.31 13.02
C ILE A 11 -8.79 -14.66 13.16
N ILE A 12 -8.00 -14.56 12.09
CA ILE A 12 -6.69 -13.90 12.11
C ILE A 12 -6.88 -12.39 12.35
N PHE A 13 -7.90 -11.80 11.77
CA PHE A 13 -8.24 -10.40 11.92
C PHE A 13 -8.71 -10.07 13.35
N ILE A 14 -9.57 -10.92 13.94
CA ILE A 14 -10.04 -10.77 15.34
C ILE A 14 -8.88 -10.87 16.32
N SER A 15 -7.88 -11.71 16.07
CA SER A 15 -6.70 -11.80 16.93
C SER A 15 -5.77 -10.59 16.79
N ALA A 16 -5.70 -9.95 15.62
CA ALA A 16 -4.93 -8.72 15.40
C ALA A 16 -5.67 -7.46 15.90
N VAL A 17 -7.00 -7.44 15.82
CA VAL A 17 -7.87 -6.32 16.22
C VAL A 17 -8.36 -6.43 17.68
N SER A 18 -8.08 -7.54 18.39
CA SER A 18 -8.45 -7.70 19.81
C SER A 18 -7.81 -6.67 20.76
N VAL A 19 -7.01 -5.74 20.22
CA VAL A 19 -6.41 -4.62 20.96
C VAL A 19 -7.14 -3.30 20.74
N ALA A 20 -8.09 -3.21 19.79
CA ALA A 20 -8.86 -1.98 19.53
C ALA A 20 -10.26 -2.05 20.16
N GLU A 21 -10.46 -1.29 21.21
CA GLU A 21 -11.76 -1.09 21.87
C GLU A 21 -12.67 -0.17 21.04
N THR A 22 -13.48 -0.74 20.17
CA THR A 22 -14.88 -0.32 19.94
C THR A 22 -15.55 -1.30 18.99
N SER A 23 -16.62 -1.96 19.43
CA SER A 23 -17.40 -2.92 18.64
C SER A 23 -18.00 -2.30 17.36
N GLU A 24 -18.32 -1.03 17.39
CA GLU A 24 -18.97 -0.31 16.30
C GLU A 24 -18.03 -0.06 15.10
N LEU A 25 -16.75 0.21 15.35
CA LEU A 25 -15.72 0.31 14.29
C LEU A 25 -15.47 -1.03 13.59
N LYS A 26 -15.50 -2.14 14.37
CA LYS A 26 -15.36 -3.48 13.83
C LYS A 26 -16.52 -3.85 12.91
N ASP A 27 -17.73 -3.60 13.36
CA ASP A 27 -18.94 -3.93 12.61
C ASP A 27 -19.03 -3.10 11.32
N ASN A 28 -18.72 -1.81 11.39
CA ASN A 28 -18.69 -0.93 10.22
C ASN A 28 -17.59 -1.34 9.22
N PHE A 29 -16.41 -1.74 9.69
CA PHE A 29 -15.34 -2.21 8.85
C PHE A 29 -15.71 -3.56 8.17
N PHE A 30 -16.29 -4.51 8.91
CA PHE A 30 -16.73 -5.77 8.34
C PHE A 30 -17.88 -5.60 7.35
N HIS A 31 -18.83 -4.73 7.59
CA HIS A 31 -19.88 -4.39 6.64
C HIS A 31 -19.32 -3.70 5.38
N SER A 32 -18.32 -2.84 5.56
CA SER A 32 -17.62 -2.23 4.42
C SER A 32 -16.88 -3.27 3.59
N LEU A 33 -16.23 -4.25 4.23
CA LEU A 33 -15.59 -5.38 3.57
C LEU A 33 -16.59 -6.26 2.82
N GLU A 34 -17.71 -6.64 3.44
CA GLU A 34 -18.75 -7.44 2.78
C GLU A 34 -19.32 -6.73 1.56
N ASN A 35 -19.70 -5.46 1.70
CA ASN A 35 -20.19 -4.65 0.59
C ASN A 35 -19.16 -4.46 -0.52
N PHE A 36 -17.89 -4.38 -0.15
CA PHE A 36 -16.76 -4.25 -1.08
C PHE A 36 -16.51 -5.55 -1.86
N PHE A 37 -16.62 -6.72 -1.20
CA PHE A 37 -16.47 -8.03 -1.83
C PHE A 37 -17.64 -8.43 -2.73
N ASP A 38 -18.85 -7.93 -2.45
CA ASP A 38 -20.02 -8.13 -3.30
C ASP A 38 -20.00 -7.24 -4.54
N SER A 39 -19.21 -6.15 -4.51
CA SER A 39 -18.98 -5.33 -5.70
C SER A 39 -18.01 -6.04 -6.66
N LYS A 40 -18.27 -5.94 -7.97
CA LYS A 40 -17.43 -6.53 -9.03
C LYS A 40 -16.13 -5.72 -9.20
N PHE A 41 -15.17 -5.92 -8.30
CA PHE A 41 -13.82 -5.40 -8.47
C PHE A 41 -12.93 -6.44 -9.18
N ASP A 42 -12.11 -5.98 -10.11
CA ASP A 42 -11.33 -6.86 -10.98
C ASP A 42 -10.07 -7.40 -10.28
N ASP A 43 -9.51 -6.66 -9.30
CA ASP A 43 -8.36 -7.10 -8.51
C ASP A 43 -8.40 -6.50 -7.10
N THR A 44 -8.27 -7.34 -6.08
CA THR A 44 -8.34 -6.91 -4.68
C THR A 44 -7.27 -7.59 -3.84
N ASP A 45 -6.47 -6.78 -3.16
CA ASP A 45 -5.45 -7.19 -2.22
C ASP A 45 -5.87 -6.87 -0.79
N ILE A 46 -5.65 -7.82 0.12
CA ILE A 46 -5.66 -7.58 1.57
C ILE A 46 -4.23 -7.68 2.06
N SER A 47 -3.80 -6.73 2.88
CA SER A 47 -2.44 -6.71 3.43
C SER A 47 -2.42 -6.58 4.93
N ILE A 48 -1.44 -7.21 5.55
CA ILE A 48 -1.11 -7.04 6.97
C ILE A 48 0.38 -6.72 7.02
N LYS A 49 0.71 -5.51 7.49
CA LYS A 49 2.09 -5.07 7.66
C LYS A 49 2.40 -4.92 9.13
N SER A 50 3.45 -5.56 9.59
CA SER A 50 3.99 -5.42 10.94
C SER A 50 5.31 -4.69 10.88
N LYS A 51 5.49 -3.70 11.77
CA LYS A 51 6.73 -2.95 11.95
C LYS A 51 7.20 -3.11 13.39
N GLU A 52 8.51 -3.16 13.57
CA GLU A 52 9.10 -3.22 14.90
C GLU A 52 8.68 -1.99 15.73
N GLY A 53 8.22 -2.23 16.95
CA GLY A 53 7.76 -1.18 17.85
C GLY A 53 6.41 -0.55 17.56
N ASN A 54 5.73 -0.94 16.47
CA ASN A 54 4.44 -0.39 16.06
C ASN A 54 3.32 -1.44 16.07
N LYS A 55 2.07 -0.97 16.08
CA LYS A 55 0.91 -1.84 15.87
C LYS A 55 0.86 -2.32 14.42
N PRO A 56 0.31 -3.53 14.16
CA PRO A 56 0.11 -4.00 12.80
C PRO A 56 -0.81 -3.06 12.01
N GLU A 57 -0.41 -2.78 10.77
CA GLU A 57 -1.21 -2.06 9.79
C GLU A 57 -2.00 -3.07 8.97
N ILE A 58 -3.25 -2.77 8.70
CA ILE A 58 -4.14 -3.61 7.91
C ILE A 58 -4.66 -2.76 6.77
N GLY A 59 -4.65 -3.32 5.57
CA GLY A 59 -5.09 -2.61 4.38
C GLY A 59 -5.90 -3.49 3.44
N ILE A 60 -6.81 -2.85 2.76
CA ILE A 60 -7.49 -3.40 1.60
C ILE A 60 -7.29 -2.43 0.43
N LYS A 61 -6.90 -2.97 -0.71
CA LYS A 61 -6.66 -2.21 -1.93
C LYS A 61 -7.38 -2.86 -3.08
N THR A 62 -8.06 -2.07 -3.88
CA THR A 62 -8.70 -2.52 -5.12
C THR A 62 -8.14 -1.79 -6.31
N PHE A 63 -8.08 -2.49 -7.42
CA PHE A 63 -7.69 -1.99 -8.71
C PHE A 63 -8.82 -2.28 -9.71
N LYS A 64 -9.19 -1.26 -10.50
CA LYS A 64 -10.22 -1.37 -11.53
C LYS A 64 -9.74 -0.77 -12.84
N PRO A 65 -9.54 -1.55 -13.90
CA PRO A 65 -9.33 -1.03 -15.23
C PRO A 65 -10.59 -0.28 -15.70
N LEU A 66 -10.41 0.93 -16.21
CA LEU A 66 -11.45 1.76 -16.82
C LEU A 66 -11.39 1.67 -18.33
N ASN A 67 -10.19 1.55 -18.87
CA ASN A 67 -9.92 1.24 -20.26
C ASN A 67 -8.70 0.29 -20.28
N ASP A 68 -8.80 -0.80 -21.00
CA ASP A 68 -7.77 -1.83 -21.12
C ASP A 68 -7.68 -2.26 -22.58
N THR A 69 -6.55 -1.99 -23.20
CA THR A 69 -6.22 -2.35 -24.57
C THR A 69 -4.90 -3.10 -24.61
N GLU A 70 -4.49 -3.60 -25.77
CA GLU A 70 -3.22 -4.34 -25.93
C GLU A 70 -1.99 -3.50 -25.53
N SER A 71 -2.04 -2.16 -25.68
CA SER A 71 -0.89 -1.28 -25.47
C SER A 71 -1.07 -0.28 -24.33
N GLU A 72 -2.27 -0.11 -23.78
CA GLU A 72 -2.49 0.84 -22.70
C GLU A 72 -3.60 0.41 -21.75
N ILE A 73 -3.44 0.80 -20.49
CA ILE A 73 -4.45 0.64 -19.45
C ILE A 73 -4.63 1.96 -18.71
N THR A 74 -5.88 2.40 -18.58
CA THR A 74 -6.27 3.46 -17.65
C THR A 74 -7.00 2.82 -16.48
N PHE A 75 -6.66 3.19 -15.26
CA PHE A 75 -7.18 2.51 -14.08
C PHE A 75 -7.56 3.47 -12.96
N PHE A 76 -8.47 3.00 -12.13
CA PHE A 76 -8.76 3.53 -10.82
C PHE A 76 -8.21 2.58 -9.75
N GLN A 77 -7.66 3.12 -8.68
CA GLN A 77 -7.25 2.38 -7.49
C GLN A 77 -7.87 3.03 -6.26
N GLY A 78 -8.46 2.21 -5.41
CA GLY A 78 -8.93 2.64 -4.09
C GLY A 78 -8.29 1.79 -3.01
N SER A 79 -7.95 2.37 -1.88
CA SER A 79 -7.54 1.60 -0.70
C SER A 79 -7.99 2.25 0.59
N LEU A 80 -8.23 1.40 1.59
CA LEU A 80 -8.44 1.79 2.97
C LEU A 80 -7.41 1.04 3.81
N PHE A 81 -6.67 1.74 4.64
CA PHE A 81 -5.66 1.11 5.49
C PHE A 81 -5.58 1.82 6.85
N THR A 82 -5.10 1.07 7.84
CA THR A 82 -4.82 1.61 9.17
C THR A 82 -3.32 1.88 9.31
N HIS A 83 -2.98 3.02 9.90
CA HIS A 83 -1.62 3.37 10.29
C HIS A 83 -1.64 4.05 11.64
N ASP A 84 -0.92 3.51 12.62
CA ASP A 84 -0.89 4.02 14.01
C ASP A 84 -2.29 4.28 14.59
N GLU A 85 -3.21 3.31 14.40
CA GLU A 85 -4.63 3.36 14.83
C GLU A 85 -5.48 4.41 14.10
N ARG A 86 -5.00 4.99 13.01
CA ARG A 86 -5.73 5.94 12.17
C ARG A 86 -6.13 5.28 10.87
N GLU A 87 -7.28 5.64 10.38
CA GLU A 87 -7.81 5.13 9.11
C GLU A 87 -7.50 6.12 7.99
N THR A 88 -6.95 5.63 6.89
CA THR A 88 -6.66 6.44 5.71
C THR A 88 -7.34 5.85 4.49
N LEU A 89 -8.15 6.68 3.84
CA LEU A 89 -8.69 6.42 2.50
C LEU A 89 -7.70 6.96 1.46
N ASN A 90 -7.30 6.12 0.51
CA ASN A 90 -6.48 6.51 -0.63
C ASN A 90 -7.26 6.25 -1.92
N LEU A 91 -7.35 7.25 -2.77
CA LEU A 91 -7.99 7.17 -4.08
C LEU A 91 -6.99 7.57 -5.15
N GLY A 92 -6.84 6.74 -6.17
CA GLY A 92 -5.87 6.94 -7.23
C GLY A 92 -6.42 6.73 -8.63
N PHE A 93 -5.80 7.42 -9.55
CA PHE A 93 -6.07 7.31 -10.97
C PHE A 93 -4.75 7.27 -11.73
N GLY A 94 -4.66 6.40 -12.72
CA GLY A 94 -3.42 6.28 -13.47
C GLY A 94 -3.61 5.75 -14.88
N LYS A 95 -2.56 5.92 -15.67
CA LYS A 95 -2.47 5.38 -17.02
C LYS A 95 -1.10 4.72 -17.21
N ARG A 96 -1.09 3.55 -17.83
CA ARG A 96 0.10 2.82 -18.25
C ARG A 96 0.07 2.63 -19.75
N ILE A 97 1.23 2.73 -20.36
CA ILE A 97 1.42 2.57 -21.82
C ILE A 97 2.62 1.64 -22.03
N LEU A 98 2.41 0.62 -22.85
CA LEU A 98 3.45 -0.30 -23.29
C LEU A 98 4.18 0.32 -24.48
N SER A 99 5.52 0.22 -24.52
CA SER A 99 6.30 0.64 -25.69
C SER A 99 5.99 -0.21 -26.93
N ASP A 100 6.23 0.31 -28.12
CA ASP A 100 5.94 -0.39 -29.38
C ASP A 100 6.68 -1.73 -29.52
N ASP A 101 7.86 -1.84 -28.90
CA ASP A 101 8.67 -3.06 -28.85
C ASP A 101 8.38 -3.96 -27.65
N GLU A 102 7.36 -3.60 -26.85
CA GLU A 102 6.92 -4.29 -25.63
C GLU A 102 8.01 -4.45 -24.55
N SER A 103 9.12 -3.70 -24.67
CA SER A 103 10.26 -3.81 -23.72
C SER A 103 10.03 -3.04 -22.44
N PHE A 104 9.23 -1.96 -22.48
CA PHE A 104 9.00 -1.07 -21.37
C PHE A 104 7.53 -0.73 -21.18
N LEU A 105 7.12 -0.67 -19.93
CA LEU A 105 5.84 -0.14 -19.50
C LEU A 105 6.11 1.21 -18.80
N TYR A 106 5.48 2.27 -19.30
CA TYR A 106 5.51 3.61 -18.72
C TYR A 106 4.20 3.89 -18.02
N GLY A 107 4.24 4.47 -16.83
CA GLY A 107 3.04 4.84 -16.11
C GLY A 107 3.12 6.21 -15.49
N LEU A 108 1.96 6.86 -15.42
CA LEU A 108 1.71 8.08 -14.65
C LEU A 108 0.49 7.87 -13.78
N ASN A 109 0.53 8.38 -12.56
CA ASN A 109 -0.58 8.29 -11.63
C ASN A 109 -0.69 9.53 -10.76
N ALA A 110 -1.89 9.71 -10.20
CA ALA A 110 -2.16 10.71 -9.19
C ALA A 110 -3.00 10.07 -8.10
N PHE A 111 -2.69 10.37 -6.83
CA PHE A 111 -3.42 9.87 -5.68
C PHE A 111 -3.81 11.00 -4.75
N TYR A 112 -4.87 10.75 -4.00
CA TYR A 112 -5.35 11.56 -2.91
C TYR A 112 -5.52 10.69 -1.68
N ASP A 113 -4.90 11.09 -0.57
CA ASP A 113 -4.96 10.47 0.74
C ASP A 113 -5.81 11.32 1.66
N HIS A 114 -6.72 10.70 2.39
CA HIS A 114 -7.52 11.33 3.44
C HIS A 114 -7.46 10.48 4.71
N GLU A 115 -6.75 10.96 5.70
CA GLU A 115 -6.78 10.39 7.05
C GLU A 115 -8.06 10.86 7.73
N LEU A 116 -8.91 9.91 8.16
CA LEU A 116 -10.29 10.17 8.53
C LEU A 116 -10.46 10.65 9.98
N ASP A 117 -9.51 10.34 10.86
CA ASP A 117 -9.61 10.66 12.29
C ASP A 117 -9.41 12.14 12.59
N TYR A 118 -8.44 12.78 11.94
CA TYR A 118 -8.08 14.18 12.15
C TYR A 118 -8.14 15.03 10.89
N ASP A 119 -8.69 14.45 9.80
CA ASP A 119 -8.93 15.15 8.53
C ASP A 119 -7.64 15.64 7.84
N HIS A 120 -6.53 14.90 7.99
CA HIS A 120 -5.31 15.17 7.25
C HIS A 120 -5.44 14.74 5.80
N GLN A 121 -4.98 15.60 4.87
CA GLN A 121 -5.16 15.40 3.44
C GLN A 121 -3.85 15.62 2.69
N ARG A 122 -3.56 14.74 1.73
CA ARG A 122 -2.36 14.76 0.90
C ARG A 122 -2.71 14.36 -0.55
N ALA A 123 -2.07 14.97 -1.52
CA ALA A 123 -2.07 14.48 -2.89
C ALA A 123 -0.69 13.96 -3.28
N SER A 124 -0.62 13.13 -4.30
CA SER A 124 0.65 12.76 -4.90
C SER A 124 0.56 12.60 -6.42
N LEU A 125 1.70 12.79 -7.07
CA LEU A 125 1.91 12.48 -8.47
C LEU A 125 3.03 11.47 -8.57
N GLY A 126 2.81 10.40 -9.33
CA GLY A 126 3.77 9.34 -9.50
C GLY A 126 4.08 9.04 -10.96
N ALA A 127 5.29 8.54 -11.19
CA ALA A 127 5.72 8.00 -12.47
C ALA A 127 6.37 6.63 -12.27
N GLU A 128 6.18 5.74 -13.23
CA GLU A 128 6.78 4.41 -13.21
C GLU A 128 7.34 4.03 -14.59
N ILE A 129 8.44 3.29 -14.56
CA ILE A 129 9.02 2.65 -15.73
C ILE A 129 9.33 1.21 -15.33
N LYS A 130 8.83 0.25 -16.08
CA LYS A 130 9.04 -1.18 -15.80
C LYS A 130 9.52 -1.90 -17.05
N SER A 131 10.43 -2.81 -16.84
CA SER A 131 10.86 -3.79 -17.83
C SER A 131 10.72 -5.21 -17.28
N SER A 132 11.12 -6.21 -18.03
CA SER A 132 11.08 -7.61 -17.58
C SER A 132 11.98 -7.90 -16.36
N ILE A 133 12.99 -7.06 -16.08
CA ILE A 133 13.97 -7.29 -15.02
C ILE A 133 14.10 -6.16 -14.02
N LEU A 134 13.73 -4.93 -14.39
CA LEU A 134 13.89 -3.73 -13.58
C LEU A 134 12.61 -2.92 -13.52
N GLU A 135 12.39 -2.30 -12.37
CA GLU A 135 11.29 -1.38 -12.10
C GLU A 135 11.86 -0.09 -11.49
N LEU A 136 11.37 1.05 -11.92
CA LEU A 136 11.63 2.35 -11.33
C LEU A 136 10.31 3.01 -11.03
N ASN A 137 10.09 3.43 -9.79
CA ASN A 137 8.91 4.16 -9.35
C ASN A 137 9.37 5.44 -8.65
N THR A 138 8.64 6.52 -8.83
CA THR A 138 8.85 7.77 -8.09
C THR A 138 7.52 8.42 -7.79
N ASN A 139 7.41 9.01 -6.60
CA ASN A 139 6.24 9.77 -6.18
C ASN A 139 6.69 11.10 -5.58
N HIS A 140 5.91 12.12 -5.82
CA HIS A 140 6.01 13.40 -5.14
C HIS A 140 4.70 13.69 -4.41
N TYR A 141 4.80 14.04 -3.14
CA TYR A 141 3.69 14.22 -2.22
C TYR A 141 3.51 15.69 -1.87
N PHE A 142 2.27 16.14 -1.82
CA PHE A 142 1.89 17.51 -1.53
C PHE A 142 0.90 17.55 -0.38
N ALA A 143 1.23 18.23 0.70
CA ALA A 143 0.27 18.54 1.76
C ALA A 143 -0.88 19.40 1.22
N ILE A 144 -2.11 18.98 1.47
CA ILE A 144 -3.32 19.75 1.12
C ILE A 144 -3.90 20.42 2.36
N SER A 145 -3.96 19.68 3.46
CA SER A 145 -4.45 20.22 4.73
C SER A 145 -3.38 21.03 5.44
N ASN A 146 -3.81 22.11 6.07
CA ASN A 146 -2.99 22.87 7.02
C ASN A 146 -2.85 22.10 8.35
N GLU A 147 -2.08 22.68 9.29
CA GLU A 147 -1.96 22.21 10.67
C GLU A 147 -3.33 21.89 11.29
N LYS A 148 -3.45 20.72 11.87
CA LYS A 148 -4.64 20.20 12.57
C LYS A 148 -4.29 19.84 14.01
N THR A 149 -5.30 19.74 14.86
CA THR A 149 -5.13 19.19 16.19
C THR A 149 -5.37 17.69 16.13
N GLY A 150 -4.31 16.91 16.29
CA GLY A 150 -4.33 15.46 16.24
C GLY A 150 -4.44 14.79 17.63
N LYS A 151 -3.88 13.59 17.74
CA LYS A 151 -3.91 12.76 18.94
C LYS A 151 -3.29 13.50 20.14
N ASN A 152 -3.93 13.40 21.30
CA ASN A 152 -3.51 14.05 22.56
C ASN A 152 -3.41 15.59 22.49
N ASN A 153 -4.19 16.24 21.64
CA ASN A 153 -4.15 17.69 21.37
C ASN A 153 -2.78 18.19 20.86
N ILE A 154 -2.00 17.33 20.23
CA ILE A 154 -0.76 17.71 19.58
C ILE A 154 -1.09 18.30 18.22
N LYS A 155 -0.41 19.38 17.85
CA LYS A 155 -0.53 19.95 16.52
C LYS A 155 0.26 19.11 15.54
N GLU A 156 -0.39 18.71 14.46
CA GLU A 156 0.14 17.86 13.43
C GLU A 156 -0.08 18.51 12.06
N GLU A 157 0.89 18.37 11.19
CA GLU A 157 0.83 18.83 9.81
C GLU A 157 1.28 17.73 8.88
N VAL A 158 0.68 17.67 7.71
CA VAL A 158 1.08 16.70 6.67
C VAL A 158 2.37 17.17 6.03
N ALA A 159 3.32 16.27 5.88
CA ALA A 159 4.59 16.55 5.25
C ALA A 159 4.50 16.48 3.71
N ASP A 160 5.09 17.46 3.04
CA ASP A 160 5.51 17.31 1.64
C ASP A 160 6.67 16.33 1.56
N GLY A 161 6.92 15.76 0.37
CA GLY A 161 8.05 14.86 0.23
C GLY A 161 8.08 14.12 -1.09
N TYR A 162 9.03 13.22 -1.23
CA TYR A 162 9.14 12.37 -2.40
C TYR A 162 9.78 11.03 -2.06
N ASP A 163 9.56 10.05 -2.92
CA ASP A 163 10.31 8.81 -2.91
C ASP A 163 10.75 8.38 -4.32
N ILE A 164 11.82 7.60 -4.36
CA ILE A 164 12.32 6.94 -5.55
C ILE A 164 12.64 5.50 -5.18
N GLU A 165 12.02 4.56 -5.87
CA GLU A 165 12.19 3.13 -5.65
C GLU A 165 12.70 2.43 -6.91
N ILE A 166 13.72 1.60 -6.74
CA ILE A 166 14.24 0.72 -7.78
C ILE A 166 13.96 -0.71 -7.35
N GLY A 167 13.34 -1.48 -8.24
CA GLY A 167 13.07 -2.91 -8.08
C GLY A 167 13.82 -3.74 -9.11
N ALA A 168 14.26 -4.93 -8.71
CA ALA A 168 14.87 -5.91 -9.61
C ALA A 168 14.31 -7.30 -9.36
N HIS A 169 14.04 -8.05 -10.44
CA HIS A 169 13.66 -9.46 -10.33
C HIS A 169 14.87 -10.31 -9.96
N ALA A 170 14.68 -11.27 -9.06
CA ALA A 170 15.71 -12.22 -8.71
C ALA A 170 16.03 -13.13 -9.91
N PRO A 171 17.32 -13.37 -10.23
CA PRO A 171 17.68 -14.33 -11.23
C PRO A 171 17.14 -15.73 -10.88
N TYR A 172 16.54 -16.41 -11.86
CA TYR A 172 16.01 -17.78 -11.72
C TYR A 172 14.81 -17.97 -10.77
N ILE A 173 14.34 -16.91 -10.08
CA ILE A 173 13.16 -16.94 -9.20
C ILE A 173 12.19 -15.83 -9.64
N PRO A 174 11.34 -16.07 -10.66
CA PRO A 174 10.50 -15.01 -11.24
C PRO A 174 9.51 -14.37 -10.25
N THR A 175 9.19 -15.05 -9.18
CA THR A 175 8.27 -14.56 -8.15
C THR A 175 8.97 -13.73 -7.05
N ALA A 176 10.31 -13.67 -7.08
CA ALA A 176 11.08 -12.90 -6.09
C ALA A 176 11.61 -11.60 -6.68
N LYS A 177 11.50 -10.54 -5.91
CA LYS A 177 11.96 -9.19 -6.26
C LYS A 177 12.69 -8.57 -5.08
N PHE A 178 13.67 -7.73 -5.38
CA PHE A 178 14.40 -6.90 -4.43
C PHE A 178 14.11 -5.45 -4.73
N TYR A 179 13.91 -4.65 -3.69
CA TYR A 179 13.64 -3.23 -3.80
C TYR A 179 14.60 -2.42 -2.93
N THR A 180 14.96 -1.25 -3.42
CA THR A 180 15.61 -0.19 -2.66
C THR A 180 14.85 1.09 -2.91
N LYS A 181 14.41 1.76 -1.84
CA LYS A 181 13.66 3.00 -1.92
C LYS A 181 14.34 4.06 -1.07
N TYR A 182 14.66 5.19 -1.68
CA TYR A 182 14.97 6.43 -0.96
C TYR A 182 13.69 7.22 -0.73
N PHE A 183 13.54 7.81 0.42
CA PHE A 183 12.43 8.69 0.75
C PHE A 183 12.91 9.89 1.56
N GLU A 184 12.23 11.02 1.35
CA GLU A 184 12.47 12.27 2.06
C GLU A 184 11.14 13.01 2.22
N TYR A 185 10.85 13.44 3.45
CA TYR A 185 9.67 14.20 3.80
C TYR A 185 10.05 15.38 4.68
N ASP A 186 9.63 16.58 4.27
CA ASP A 186 9.83 17.82 5.01
C ASP A 186 8.86 17.86 6.21
N ILE A 187 9.38 17.75 7.42
CA ILE A 187 8.57 17.84 8.63
C ILE A 187 8.50 19.29 9.09
N PRO A 188 7.32 19.96 9.01
CA PRO A 188 7.18 21.34 9.43
C PRO A 188 7.62 21.56 10.88
N GLY A 189 8.65 22.37 11.08
CA GLY A 189 9.20 22.68 12.40
C GLY A 189 10.00 21.56 13.08
N GLY A 190 10.28 20.48 12.37
CA GLY A 190 11.06 19.33 12.83
C GLY A 190 12.33 19.07 12.01
N SER A 191 12.94 17.91 12.25
CA SER A 191 13.99 17.38 11.37
C SER A 191 13.33 16.60 10.23
N ASP A 192 13.88 16.73 9.03
CA ASP A 192 13.40 15.99 7.88
C ASP A 192 13.42 14.49 8.14
N PHE A 193 12.41 13.81 7.62
CA PHE A 193 12.24 12.38 7.76
C PHE A 193 12.73 11.71 6.47
N GLU A 194 13.98 11.30 6.46
CA GLU A 194 14.65 10.73 5.30
C GLU A 194 15.26 9.37 5.61
N GLY A 195 15.47 8.56 4.58
CA GLY A 195 16.14 7.28 4.73
C GLY A 195 16.13 6.41 3.49
N LEU A 196 16.64 5.20 3.70
CA LEU A 196 16.64 4.12 2.72
C LEU A 196 15.81 2.95 3.25
N GLU A 197 14.96 2.41 2.40
CA GLU A 197 14.22 1.18 2.67
C GLU A 197 14.72 0.09 1.71
N TYR A 198 15.09 -1.05 2.25
CA TYR A 198 15.48 -2.25 1.50
C TYR A 198 14.44 -3.31 1.75
N SER A 199 13.93 -3.95 0.69
CA SER A 199 13.00 -5.06 0.87
C SER A 199 13.20 -6.18 -0.14
N SER A 200 12.72 -7.35 0.25
CA SER A 200 12.64 -8.54 -0.58
C SER A 200 11.21 -9.04 -0.54
N LYS A 201 10.61 -9.18 -1.72
CA LYS A 201 9.25 -9.67 -1.89
C LYS A 201 9.27 -11.00 -2.64
N ILE A 202 8.49 -11.98 -2.17
CA ILE A 202 8.30 -13.26 -2.84
C ILE A 202 6.81 -13.61 -2.92
N GLY A 203 6.34 -13.91 -4.12
CA GLY A 203 5.00 -14.43 -4.36
C GLY A 203 4.99 -15.95 -4.34
N ILE A 204 4.01 -16.56 -3.68
CA ILE A 204 3.80 -18.00 -3.74
C ILE A 204 2.92 -18.32 -4.93
N PRO A 205 3.43 -19.06 -5.93
CA PRO A 205 2.69 -19.38 -7.13
C PRO A 205 1.32 -20.03 -6.81
N ASN A 206 0.29 -19.62 -7.53
CA ASN A 206 -1.06 -20.18 -7.46
C ASN A 206 -1.78 -20.01 -6.11
N THR A 207 -1.31 -19.16 -5.20
CA THR A 207 -1.98 -18.96 -3.91
C THR A 207 -2.56 -17.56 -3.75
N GLY A 208 -2.08 -16.58 -4.51
CA GLY A 208 -2.36 -15.16 -4.30
C GLY A 208 -1.63 -14.57 -3.09
N LEU A 209 -0.73 -15.31 -2.44
CA LEU A 209 0.04 -14.84 -1.29
C LEU A 209 1.37 -14.24 -1.73
N ASP A 210 1.67 -13.06 -1.23
CA ASP A 210 2.96 -12.38 -1.33
C ASP A 210 3.50 -12.10 0.07
N PHE A 211 4.77 -12.43 0.30
CA PHE A 211 5.52 -12.11 1.51
C PHE A 211 6.57 -11.06 1.19
N GLU A 212 6.69 -10.08 2.05
CA GLU A 212 7.74 -9.08 1.96
C GLU A 212 8.38 -8.90 3.33
N VAL A 213 9.70 -8.84 3.35
CA VAL A 213 10.50 -8.47 4.51
C VAL A 213 11.42 -7.32 4.11
N GLY A 214 11.53 -6.33 4.96
CA GLY A 214 12.39 -5.19 4.68
C GLY A 214 12.94 -4.55 5.94
N TYR A 215 13.89 -3.67 5.70
CA TYR A 215 14.58 -2.88 6.71
C TYR A 215 14.60 -1.42 6.27
N LYS A 216 14.27 -0.54 7.18
CA LYS A 216 14.26 0.90 6.99
C LYS A 216 15.38 1.51 7.82
N ASP A 217 16.32 2.13 7.12
CA ASP A 217 17.48 2.84 7.67
C ASP A 217 17.18 4.34 7.57
N TYR A 218 17.02 4.98 8.71
CA TYR A 218 16.77 6.42 8.77
C TYR A 218 18.11 7.17 8.76
N GLY A 219 18.27 8.13 7.86
CA GLY A 219 19.51 8.87 7.62
C GLY A 219 19.94 9.78 8.77
N ASN A 220 19.13 9.87 9.83
CA ASN A 220 19.44 10.69 11.01
C ASN A 220 19.09 9.95 12.30
N ASN A 221 19.68 10.40 13.43
CA ASN A 221 19.49 9.78 14.74
C ASN A 221 18.16 10.16 15.44
N SER A 222 17.24 10.82 14.74
CA SER A 222 15.93 11.23 15.29
C SER A 222 14.92 10.10 15.28
N TYR A 223 15.15 9.09 14.46
CA TYR A 223 14.27 7.94 14.27
C TYR A 223 15.09 6.65 14.44
N GLU A 224 14.48 5.62 15.02
CA GLU A 224 15.09 4.30 15.14
C GLU A 224 14.86 3.49 13.86
N ASP A 225 15.91 2.84 13.38
CA ASP A 225 15.82 1.90 12.27
C ASP A 225 14.84 0.78 12.56
N GLN A 226 14.11 0.30 11.54
CA GLN A 226 13.01 -0.61 11.75
C GLN A 226 13.01 -1.76 10.75
N TRP A 227 12.80 -2.97 11.26
CA TRP A 227 12.37 -4.10 10.44
C TRP A 227 10.88 -4.04 10.19
N PHE A 228 10.46 -4.47 9.01
CA PHE A 228 9.06 -4.70 8.72
C PHE A 228 8.83 -6.01 7.98
N PHE A 229 7.64 -6.53 8.16
CA PHE A 229 7.13 -7.70 7.47
C PHE A 229 5.74 -7.37 6.90
N ASN A 230 5.49 -7.73 5.65
CA ASN A 230 4.21 -7.53 5.00
C ASN A 230 3.72 -8.85 4.39
N LEU A 231 2.48 -9.19 4.65
CA LEU A 231 1.75 -10.29 4.04
C LEU A 231 0.62 -9.71 3.22
N THR A 232 0.62 -9.99 1.91
CA THR A 232 -0.45 -9.56 1.00
C THR A 232 -1.15 -10.79 0.45
N PHE A 233 -2.46 -10.73 0.40
CA PHE A 233 -3.31 -11.75 -0.18
C PHE A 233 -4.17 -11.18 -1.30
N ASN A 234 -3.99 -11.68 -2.52
CA ASN A 234 -4.77 -11.32 -3.69
C ASN A 234 -5.91 -12.30 -3.89
N ILE A 235 -7.15 -11.82 -3.73
CA ILE A 235 -8.35 -12.66 -3.75
C ILE A 235 -8.63 -13.21 -5.15
N ASN A 236 -8.35 -12.44 -6.18
CA ASN A 236 -8.69 -12.79 -7.56
C ASN A 236 -7.77 -13.88 -8.11
N LYS A 237 -6.48 -13.84 -7.75
CA LYS A 237 -5.52 -14.90 -8.14
C LYS A 237 -5.87 -16.28 -7.57
N MET A 238 -6.50 -16.35 -6.41
CA MET A 238 -6.95 -17.61 -5.83
C MET A 238 -8.14 -18.18 -6.59
N ASN A 239 -9.04 -17.32 -7.08
CA ASN A 239 -10.26 -17.76 -7.78
C ASN A 239 -9.98 -18.27 -9.20
N SER A 240 -8.92 -17.80 -9.87
CA SER A 240 -8.56 -18.22 -11.24
C SER A 240 -8.02 -19.65 -11.32
N ASN A 241 -7.61 -20.25 -10.21
CA ASN A 241 -7.07 -21.61 -10.15
C ASN A 241 -8.08 -22.68 -9.76
N THR A 242 -9.35 -22.29 -9.55
CA THR A 242 -10.44 -23.22 -9.15
C THR A 242 -11.50 -23.44 -10.23
N SER A 243 -11.26 -22.95 -11.46
CA SER A 243 -12.15 -23.11 -12.64
C SER A 243 -11.58 -24.12 -13.63
#